data_272a9efc3fc9e0a52f33d749b6ea9dcc
#
_entry.id   272a9efc3fc9e0a52f33d749b6ea9dcc
#
_cell.length_a   1.000
_cell.length_b   1.000
_cell.length_c   1.000
_cell.angle_alpha   90.00
_cell.angle_beta   90.00
_cell.angle_gamma   90.00
#
_symmetry.space_group_name_H-M   'P 1'
#
loop_
_entity.id
_entity.type
_entity.pdbx_description
1 polymer ?
#
loop_
_entity_poly.entity_id
_entity_poly.type
_entity_poly.pdbx_seq_one_letter_code
_entity_poly.pdbx_strand_id
1 'polypeptide(L)'
;MPRHELIPLEVIESRIFVLRGHRVMLDRDLAELYGVETRALNQAVKRNHDRFPEDFMFQLTLEEGKAVLALRSQNVILKRGEHLKYAPRVFTEHGAVMLANVLKSDLAVRASIQVVRAFVHLRQFLTTNKELARRIEVLETRIGTHDAELEEVFRILRTLLEPPSPPKRPMGFVAPENK
;
A
#
# COMPACT_ATOMS: atom_id res chain seq x y z
N MET A 1 6.24 -39.96 -0.04
CA MET A 1 6.58 -38.64 0.55
C MET A 1 5.68 -37.60 -0.10
N PRO A 2 4.70 -37.00 0.60
CA PRO A 2 3.92 -35.92 0.01
C PRO A 2 4.88 -34.77 -0.26
N ARG A 3 5.03 -34.40 -1.53
CA ARG A 3 5.64 -33.14 -1.94
C ARG A 3 4.72 -32.04 -1.38
N HIS A 4 5.09 -31.44 -0.24
CA HIS A 4 4.50 -30.18 0.15
C HIS A 4 4.86 -29.20 -0.96
N GLU A 5 3.89 -28.93 -1.82
CA GLU A 5 3.97 -27.95 -2.88
C GLU A 5 4.40 -26.63 -2.24
N LEU A 6 5.53 -26.09 -2.71
CA LEU A 6 6.03 -24.81 -2.21
C LEU A 6 4.96 -23.78 -2.55
N ILE A 7 4.47 -23.08 -1.53
CA ILE A 7 3.49 -22.01 -1.71
C ILE A 7 4.10 -20.97 -2.66
N PRO A 8 3.43 -20.58 -3.75
CA PRO A 8 3.93 -19.59 -4.68
C PRO A 8 4.33 -18.29 -3.96
N LEU A 9 5.43 -17.66 -4.40
CA LEU A 9 5.98 -16.47 -3.77
C LEU A 9 4.95 -15.33 -3.73
N GLU A 10 4.18 -15.18 -4.81
CA GLU A 10 3.13 -14.17 -4.97
C GLU A 10 2.03 -14.32 -3.91
N VAL A 11 1.70 -15.55 -3.53
CA VAL A 11 0.71 -15.82 -2.48
C VAL A 11 1.24 -15.38 -1.12
N ILE A 12 2.53 -15.58 -0.85
CA ILE A 12 3.17 -15.12 0.39
C ILE A 12 3.26 -13.59 0.41
N GLU A 13 3.65 -12.97 -0.69
CA GLU A 13 3.74 -11.51 -0.86
C GLU A 13 2.39 -10.82 -0.62
N SER A 14 1.30 -11.39 -1.12
CA SER A 14 -0.05 -10.86 -0.93
C SER A 14 -0.50 -10.84 0.54
N ARG A 15 0.19 -11.58 1.42
CA ARG A 15 -0.07 -11.61 2.87
C ARG A 15 0.76 -10.59 3.65
N ILE A 16 1.77 -9.97 3.01
CA ILE A 16 2.60 -8.92 3.59
C ILE A 16 1.93 -7.58 3.35
N PHE A 17 1.82 -6.75 4.36
CA PHE A 17 1.27 -5.39 4.28
C PHE A 17 2.10 -4.42 5.11
N VAL A 18 1.90 -3.12 4.88
CA VAL A 18 2.60 -2.06 5.63
C VAL A 18 1.72 -1.55 6.75
N LEU A 19 2.24 -1.56 7.98
CA LEU A 19 1.58 -1.02 9.15
C LEU A 19 2.60 -0.33 10.05
N ARG A 20 2.31 0.88 10.51
CA ARG A 20 3.22 1.70 11.33
C ARG A 20 4.62 1.85 10.73
N GLY A 21 4.72 1.88 9.39
CA GLY A 21 5.99 1.97 8.67
C GLY A 21 6.78 0.66 8.54
N HIS A 22 6.29 -0.43 9.12
CA HIS A 22 6.89 -1.75 9.03
C HIS A 22 6.13 -2.65 8.05
N ARG A 23 6.86 -3.47 7.28
CA ARG A 23 6.27 -4.58 6.53
C ARG A 23 6.05 -5.72 7.49
N VAL A 24 4.83 -6.20 7.55
CA VAL A 24 4.41 -7.19 8.54
C VAL A 24 3.49 -8.25 7.93
N MET A 25 3.40 -9.38 8.60
CA MET A 25 2.47 -10.46 8.31
C MET A 25 1.72 -10.85 9.58
N LEU A 26 0.45 -11.22 9.45
CA LEU A 26 -0.39 -11.64 10.58
C LEU A 26 0.05 -12.99 11.15
N ASP A 27 -0.16 -13.19 12.44
CA ASP A 27 0.09 -14.45 13.16
C ASP A 27 -0.67 -15.63 12.52
N ARG A 28 -1.90 -15.44 12.08
CA ARG A 28 -2.69 -16.49 11.41
C ARG A 28 -2.10 -16.91 10.06
N ASP A 29 -1.56 -15.95 9.29
CA ASP A 29 -0.98 -16.23 7.99
C ASP A 29 0.35 -17.00 8.15
N LEU A 30 1.18 -16.58 9.12
CA LEU A 30 2.40 -17.30 9.46
C LEU A 30 2.11 -18.70 10.01
N ALA A 31 1.04 -18.85 10.83
CA ALA A 31 0.63 -20.14 11.35
C ALA A 31 0.27 -21.11 10.20
N GLU A 32 -0.49 -20.64 9.23
CA GLU A 32 -0.84 -21.43 8.04
C GLU A 32 0.41 -21.81 7.23
N LEU A 33 1.32 -20.86 6.97
CA LEU A 33 2.57 -21.11 6.24
C LEU A 33 3.48 -22.10 6.96
N TYR A 34 3.52 -22.05 8.29
CA TYR A 34 4.36 -22.91 9.12
C TYR A 34 3.69 -24.23 9.51
N GLY A 35 2.44 -24.44 9.03
CA GLY A 35 1.70 -25.67 9.27
C GLY A 35 1.34 -25.91 10.74
N VAL A 36 1.07 -24.84 11.49
CA VAL A 36 0.69 -24.88 12.90
C VAL A 36 -0.62 -24.14 13.15
N GLU A 37 -1.30 -24.43 14.23
CA GLU A 37 -2.44 -23.65 14.66
C GLU A 37 -2.00 -22.26 15.17
N THR A 38 -2.76 -21.21 14.87
CA THR A 38 -2.50 -19.84 15.35
C THR A 38 -2.38 -19.77 16.88
N ARG A 39 -3.19 -20.59 17.59
CA ARG A 39 -3.11 -20.70 19.05
C ARG A 39 -1.77 -21.26 19.51
N ALA A 40 -1.27 -22.31 18.87
CA ALA A 40 0.02 -22.92 19.20
C ALA A 40 1.17 -21.97 18.92
N LEU A 41 1.15 -21.27 17.78
CA LEU A 41 2.08 -20.21 17.42
C LEU A 41 2.13 -19.12 18.51
N ASN A 42 0.97 -18.56 18.85
CA ASN A 42 0.88 -17.51 19.85
C ASN A 42 1.32 -17.97 21.25
N GLN A 43 1.12 -19.24 21.59
CA GLN A 43 1.61 -19.83 22.84
C GLN A 43 3.14 -19.96 22.81
N ALA A 44 3.73 -20.36 21.70
CA ALA A 44 5.19 -20.44 21.53
C ALA A 44 5.84 -19.06 21.67
N VAL A 45 5.24 -18.01 21.06
CA VAL A 45 5.67 -16.62 21.21
C VAL A 45 5.62 -16.19 22.68
N LYS A 46 4.51 -16.45 23.37
CA LYS A 46 4.35 -16.09 24.79
C LYS A 46 5.40 -16.75 25.70
N ARG A 47 5.76 -18.00 25.42
CA ARG A 47 6.82 -18.73 26.16
C ARG A 47 8.22 -18.21 25.88
N ASN A 48 8.44 -17.54 24.76
CA ASN A 48 9.72 -17.01 24.30
C ASN A 48 9.67 -15.50 24.08
N HIS A 49 8.91 -14.78 24.89
CA HIS A 49 8.62 -13.35 24.73
C HIS A 49 9.90 -12.51 24.58
N ASP A 50 10.94 -12.82 25.33
CA ASP A 50 12.22 -12.09 25.32
C ASP A 50 12.94 -12.13 23.96
N ARG A 51 12.53 -13.04 23.06
CA ARG A 51 13.07 -13.15 21.71
C ARG A 51 12.30 -12.30 20.68
N PHE A 52 11.23 -11.64 21.10
CA PHE A 52 10.35 -10.88 20.22
C PHE A 52 10.25 -9.42 20.70
N PRO A 53 11.31 -8.62 20.53
CA PRO A 53 11.23 -7.18 20.78
C PRO A 53 10.22 -6.50 19.84
N GLU A 54 9.87 -5.25 20.10
CA GLU A 54 8.82 -4.52 19.38
C GLU A 54 9.10 -4.34 17.88
N ASP A 55 10.36 -4.34 17.47
CA ASP A 55 10.78 -4.33 16.06
C ASP A 55 10.65 -5.70 15.37
N PHE A 56 10.43 -6.79 16.11
CA PHE A 56 10.18 -8.14 15.58
C PHE A 56 8.71 -8.47 15.53
N MET A 57 7.97 -8.09 16.56
CA MET A 57 6.54 -8.42 16.71
C MET A 57 5.84 -7.37 17.57
N PHE A 58 4.64 -6.98 17.16
CA PHE A 58 3.77 -6.18 18.01
C PHE A 58 2.30 -6.61 17.89
N GLN A 59 1.53 -6.27 18.89
CA GLN A 59 0.10 -6.58 18.92
C GLN A 59 -0.69 -5.41 18.36
N LEU A 60 -1.68 -5.71 17.51
CA LEU A 60 -2.61 -4.72 16.99
C LEU A 60 -3.65 -4.36 18.04
N THR A 61 -4.29 -3.21 17.88
CA THR A 61 -5.57 -2.94 18.53
C THR A 61 -6.67 -3.77 17.85
N LEU A 62 -7.81 -3.95 18.50
CA LEU A 62 -8.96 -4.62 17.87
C LEU A 62 -9.46 -3.85 16.63
N GLU A 63 -9.36 -2.53 16.64
CA GLU A 63 -9.76 -1.68 15.53
C GLU A 63 -8.81 -1.82 14.34
N GLU A 64 -7.50 -1.76 14.57
CA GLU A 64 -6.48 -2.03 13.54
C GLU A 64 -6.67 -3.43 12.94
N GLY A 65 -6.89 -4.44 13.79
CA GLY A 65 -7.14 -5.80 13.33
C GLY A 65 -8.38 -5.92 12.45
N LYS A 66 -9.47 -5.26 12.81
CA LYS A 66 -10.70 -5.21 11.99
C LYS A 66 -10.43 -4.50 10.65
N ALA A 67 -9.74 -3.37 10.66
CA ALA A 67 -9.40 -2.62 9.45
C ALA A 67 -8.54 -3.44 8.49
N VAL A 68 -7.50 -4.11 8.99
CA VAL A 68 -6.64 -4.99 8.18
C VAL A 68 -7.44 -6.14 7.57
N LEU A 69 -8.33 -6.77 8.34
CA LEU A 69 -9.16 -7.85 7.83
C LEU A 69 -10.19 -7.36 6.82
N ALA A 70 -10.78 -6.19 7.02
CA ALA A 70 -11.73 -5.58 6.08
C ALA A 70 -11.06 -5.26 4.73
N LEU A 71 -9.87 -4.70 4.73
CA LEU A 71 -9.09 -4.42 3.52
C LEU A 71 -8.73 -5.72 2.76
N ARG A 72 -8.43 -6.79 3.49
CA ARG A 72 -8.10 -8.09 2.89
C ARG A 72 -9.32 -8.87 2.41
N SER A 73 -10.50 -8.62 2.98
CA SER A 73 -11.75 -9.26 2.54
C SER A 73 -12.22 -8.81 1.16
N GLN A 74 -11.74 -7.68 0.67
CA GLN A 74 -11.96 -7.27 -0.72
C GLN A 74 -11.16 -8.12 -1.74
N ASN A 75 -10.05 -8.73 -1.31
CA ASN A 75 -9.18 -9.56 -2.15
C ASN A 75 -9.27 -11.06 -1.85
N VAL A 76 -9.81 -11.46 -0.72
CA VAL A 76 -9.96 -12.87 -0.32
C VAL A 76 -11.34 -13.02 0.33
N ILE A 77 -12.14 -14.00 -0.13
CA ILE A 77 -13.44 -14.31 0.44
C ILE A 77 -13.27 -14.71 1.92
N LEU A 78 -13.31 -13.72 2.80
CA LEU A 78 -13.45 -13.99 4.23
C LEU A 78 -14.85 -14.55 4.47
N LYS A 79 -14.94 -15.65 5.18
CA LYS A 79 -16.24 -16.16 5.66
C LYS A 79 -16.95 -15.05 6.42
N ARG A 80 -18.09 -14.62 5.91
CA ARG A 80 -18.95 -13.59 6.49
C ARG A 80 -19.24 -13.95 7.95
N GLY A 81 -18.76 -13.16 8.92
CA GLY A 81 -19.06 -13.33 10.33
C GLY A 81 -17.90 -13.68 11.27
N GLU A 82 -16.66 -13.69 10.82
CA GLU A 82 -15.51 -13.94 11.70
C GLU A 82 -15.24 -12.71 12.58
N HIS A 83 -15.84 -12.67 13.78
CA HIS A 83 -15.57 -11.67 14.79
C HIS A 83 -14.18 -11.93 15.40
N LEU A 84 -13.29 -10.92 15.33
CA LEU A 84 -12.03 -10.94 16.06
C LEU A 84 -12.32 -11.01 17.57
N LYS A 85 -12.15 -12.18 18.18
CA LYS A 85 -12.20 -12.33 19.65
C LYS A 85 -10.97 -11.74 20.33
N TYR A 86 -9.84 -11.69 19.64
CA TYR A 86 -8.56 -11.25 20.18
C TYR A 86 -7.85 -10.35 19.17
N ALA A 87 -7.13 -9.36 19.70
CA ALA A 87 -6.26 -8.52 18.89
C ALA A 87 -5.12 -9.37 18.28
N PRO A 88 -5.00 -9.39 16.94
CA PRO A 88 -3.98 -10.21 16.27
C PRO A 88 -2.58 -9.66 16.53
N ARG A 89 -1.58 -10.54 16.38
CA ARG A 89 -0.18 -10.14 16.35
C ARG A 89 0.31 -10.06 14.93
N VAL A 90 1.24 -9.15 14.72
CA VAL A 90 1.95 -9.00 13.45
C VAL A 90 3.45 -9.18 13.67
N PHE A 91 4.09 -9.76 12.68
CA PHE A 91 5.51 -10.08 12.68
C PHE A 91 6.20 -9.41 11.51
N THR A 92 7.31 -8.76 11.77
CA THR A 92 8.22 -8.26 10.74
C THR A 92 8.99 -9.44 10.11
N GLU A 93 9.83 -9.16 9.11
CA GLU A 93 10.73 -10.14 8.52
C GLU A 93 11.57 -10.88 9.59
N HIS A 94 12.16 -10.11 10.52
CA HIS A 94 12.97 -10.66 11.61
C HIS A 94 12.14 -11.51 12.58
N GLY A 95 10.93 -11.03 12.90
CA GLY A 95 10.00 -11.77 13.76
C GLY A 95 9.55 -13.09 13.15
N ALA A 96 9.31 -13.13 11.83
CA ALA A 96 8.95 -14.35 11.13
C ALA A 96 10.08 -15.40 11.17
N VAL A 97 11.33 -14.98 10.94
CA VAL A 97 12.52 -15.86 11.07
C VAL A 97 12.68 -16.37 12.49
N MET A 98 12.56 -15.49 13.48
CA MET A 98 12.66 -15.88 14.90
C MET A 98 11.57 -16.88 15.27
N LEU A 99 10.37 -16.70 14.73
CA LEU A 99 9.24 -17.59 14.97
C LEU A 99 9.52 -19.02 14.46
N ALA A 100 10.12 -19.18 13.27
CA ALA A 100 10.51 -20.47 12.76
C ALA A 100 11.50 -21.19 13.67
N ASN A 101 12.46 -20.44 14.25
CA ASN A 101 13.42 -20.99 15.22
C ASN A 101 12.74 -21.45 16.53
N VAL A 102 11.71 -20.73 16.96
CA VAL A 102 10.97 -21.08 18.19
C VAL A 102 10.07 -22.30 17.99
N LEU A 103 9.46 -22.43 16.80
CA LEU A 103 8.57 -23.54 16.46
C LEU A 103 9.33 -24.87 16.26
N LYS A 104 10.61 -24.83 15.92
CA LYS A 104 11.52 -26.01 15.79
C LYS A 104 10.97 -27.14 14.89
N SER A 105 10.19 -26.80 13.85
CA SER A 105 9.70 -27.78 12.89
C SER A 105 10.39 -27.59 11.53
N ASP A 106 10.70 -28.72 10.86
CA ASP A 106 11.31 -28.68 9.53
C ASP A 106 10.47 -27.94 8.50
N LEU A 107 9.15 -27.99 8.66
CA LEU A 107 8.22 -27.26 7.80
C LEU A 107 8.35 -25.74 8.05
N ALA A 108 8.39 -25.31 9.32
CA ALA A 108 8.56 -23.90 9.66
C ALA A 108 9.91 -23.37 9.17
N VAL A 109 10.98 -24.13 9.26
CA VAL A 109 12.30 -23.76 8.74
C VAL A 109 12.25 -23.56 7.22
N ARG A 110 11.67 -24.50 6.47
CA ARG A 110 11.54 -24.39 5.00
C ARG A 110 10.63 -23.23 4.59
N ALA A 111 9.50 -23.08 5.26
CA ALA A 111 8.57 -21.99 4.99
C ALA A 111 9.18 -20.63 5.32
N SER A 112 9.99 -20.51 6.37
CA SER A 112 10.65 -19.24 6.73
C SER A 112 11.59 -18.74 5.62
N ILE A 113 12.25 -19.62 4.89
CA ILE A 113 13.07 -19.26 3.74
C ILE A 113 12.22 -18.59 2.65
N GLN A 114 11.02 -19.12 2.38
CA GLN A 114 10.11 -18.52 1.40
C GLN A 114 9.54 -17.19 1.90
N VAL A 115 9.22 -17.10 3.19
CA VAL A 115 8.76 -15.86 3.82
C VAL A 115 9.83 -14.77 3.71
N VAL A 116 11.08 -15.08 4.02
CA VAL A 116 12.20 -14.12 3.88
C VAL A 116 12.36 -13.67 2.42
N ARG A 117 12.31 -14.62 1.47
CA ARG A 117 12.38 -14.30 0.04
C ARG A 117 11.26 -13.35 -0.39
N ALA A 118 10.03 -13.55 0.09
CA ALA A 118 8.91 -12.66 -0.19
C ALA A 118 9.15 -11.25 0.37
N PHE A 119 9.62 -11.12 1.61
CA PHE A 119 9.95 -9.81 2.18
C PHE A 119 11.06 -9.09 1.40
N VAL A 120 12.11 -9.82 1.01
CA VAL A 120 13.23 -9.26 0.24
C VAL A 120 12.78 -8.83 -1.15
N HIS A 121 12.02 -9.68 -1.86
CA HIS A 121 11.50 -9.38 -3.19
C HIS A 121 10.57 -8.17 -3.18
N LEU A 122 9.64 -8.11 -2.23
CA LEU A 122 8.75 -6.96 -2.07
C LEU A 122 9.53 -5.66 -1.74
N ARG A 123 10.62 -5.77 -0.95
CA ARG A 123 11.49 -4.62 -0.67
C ARG A 123 12.15 -4.10 -1.95
N GLN A 124 12.71 -4.99 -2.77
CA GLN A 124 13.34 -4.63 -4.04
C GLN A 124 12.33 -4.02 -5.01
N PHE A 125 11.17 -4.64 -5.17
CA PHE A 125 10.09 -4.14 -6.01
C PHE A 125 9.66 -2.72 -5.66
N LEU A 126 9.45 -2.42 -4.37
CA LEU A 126 9.07 -1.09 -3.91
C LEU A 126 10.19 -0.06 -4.08
N THR A 127 11.45 -0.48 -3.97
CA THR A 127 12.59 0.41 -4.19
C THR A 127 12.71 0.79 -5.67
N THR A 128 12.56 -0.19 -6.57
CA THR A 128 12.57 0.03 -8.02
C THR A 128 11.38 0.90 -8.46
N ASN A 129 10.20 0.67 -7.90
CA ASN A 129 9.01 1.44 -8.24
C ASN A 129 9.04 2.86 -7.68
N LYS A 130 9.70 3.13 -6.57
CA LYS A 130 9.91 4.50 -6.09
C LYS A 130 10.72 5.35 -7.07
N GLU A 131 11.77 4.78 -7.66
CA GLU A 131 12.55 5.47 -8.68
C GLU A 131 11.71 5.70 -9.95
N LEU A 132 10.91 4.72 -10.36
CA LEU A 132 9.97 4.86 -11.47
C LEU A 132 8.90 5.93 -11.18
N ALA A 133 8.29 5.91 -9.99
CA ALA A 133 7.31 6.92 -9.57
C ALA A 133 7.92 8.32 -9.59
N ARG A 134 9.15 8.49 -9.10
CA ARG A 134 9.88 9.76 -9.16
C ARG A 134 10.13 10.22 -10.60
N ARG A 135 10.46 9.30 -11.51
CA ARG A 135 10.66 9.62 -12.94
C ARG A 135 9.36 10.05 -13.61
N ILE A 136 8.24 9.40 -13.27
CA ILE A 136 6.91 9.79 -13.77
C ILE A 136 6.54 11.18 -13.27
N GLU A 137 6.73 11.47 -11.98
CA GLU A 137 6.46 12.81 -11.40
C GLU A 137 7.28 13.91 -12.08
N VAL A 138 8.55 13.65 -12.39
CA VAL A 138 9.40 14.59 -13.16
C VAL A 138 8.87 14.77 -14.58
N LEU A 139 8.37 13.70 -15.23
CA LEU A 139 7.77 13.78 -16.56
C LEU A 139 6.46 14.54 -16.56
N GLU A 140 5.59 14.28 -15.58
CA GLU A 140 4.32 15.00 -15.41
C GLU A 140 4.56 16.50 -15.17
N THR A 141 5.55 16.87 -14.37
CA THR A 141 5.93 18.27 -14.15
C THR A 141 6.42 18.92 -15.44
N ARG A 142 7.18 18.21 -16.28
CA ARG A 142 7.63 18.71 -17.59
C ARG A 142 6.49 18.87 -18.58
N ILE A 143 5.55 17.93 -18.61
CA ILE A 143 4.35 18.02 -19.47
C ILE A 143 3.49 19.21 -19.03
N GLY A 144 3.26 19.38 -17.72
CA GLY A 144 2.49 20.51 -17.20
C GLY A 144 3.09 21.89 -17.54
N THR A 145 4.43 22.02 -17.62
CA THR A 145 5.07 23.26 -18.08
C THR A 145 4.86 23.49 -19.57
N HIS A 146 4.90 22.43 -20.40
CA HIS A 146 4.59 22.55 -21.83
C HIS A 146 3.12 22.90 -22.09
N ASP A 147 2.19 22.36 -21.32
CA ASP A 147 0.77 22.73 -21.45
C ASP A 147 0.54 24.22 -21.10
N ALA A 148 1.21 24.74 -20.08
CA ALA A 148 1.16 26.16 -19.72
C ALA A 148 1.76 27.07 -20.82
N GLU A 149 2.86 26.65 -21.43
CA GLU A 149 3.46 27.34 -22.56
C GLU A 149 2.56 27.32 -23.81
N LEU A 150 1.89 26.21 -24.08
CA LEU A 150 0.90 26.08 -25.15
C LEU A 150 -0.33 26.94 -24.90
N GLU A 151 -0.86 27.00 -23.69
CA GLU A 151 -1.97 27.91 -23.33
C GLU A 151 -1.60 29.39 -23.55
N GLU A 152 -0.39 29.77 -23.19
CA GLU A 152 0.12 31.12 -23.44
C GLU A 152 0.17 31.45 -24.93
N VAL A 153 0.69 30.51 -25.75
CA VAL A 153 0.72 30.67 -27.23
C VAL A 153 -0.69 30.76 -27.79
N PHE A 154 -1.63 29.93 -27.36
CA PHE A 154 -3.03 30.01 -27.80
C PHE A 154 -3.70 31.31 -27.37
N ARG A 155 -3.38 31.85 -26.20
CA ARG A 155 -3.88 33.15 -25.73
C ARG A 155 -3.40 34.28 -26.62
N ILE A 156 -2.11 34.31 -26.97
CA ILE A 156 -1.52 35.29 -27.87
C ILE A 156 -2.17 35.21 -29.26
N LEU A 157 -2.33 33.99 -29.79
CA LEU A 157 -2.98 33.78 -31.09
C LEU A 157 -4.44 34.27 -31.11
N ARG A 158 -5.21 34.04 -30.05
CA ARG A 158 -6.57 34.57 -29.92
C ARG A 158 -6.59 36.10 -29.97
N THR A 159 -5.70 36.73 -29.21
CA THR A 159 -5.61 38.20 -29.17
C THR A 159 -5.26 38.80 -30.55
N LEU A 160 -4.46 38.09 -31.34
CA LEU A 160 -4.08 38.49 -32.70
C LEU A 160 -5.20 38.24 -33.73
N LEU A 161 -6.06 37.25 -33.49
CA LEU A 161 -7.16 36.88 -34.40
C LEU A 161 -8.48 37.56 -34.08
N GLU A 162 -8.62 38.23 -32.93
CA GLU A 162 -9.81 39.01 -32.62
C GLU A 162 -9.84 40.26 -33.50
N PRO A 163 -10.87 40.46 -34.34
CA PRO A 163 -11.02 41.67 -35.12
C PRO A 163 -11.18 42.87 -34.18
N PRO A 164 -10.64 44.04 -34.52
CA PRO A 164 -10.75 45.22 -33.67
C PRO A 164 -12.23 45.51 -33.37
N SER A 165 -12.56 45.59 -32.08
CA SER A 165 -13.93 45.91 -31.67
C SER A 165 -14.40 47.19 -32.33
N PRO A 166 -15.59 47.20 -32.93
CA PRO A 166 -16.13 48.43 -33.55
C PRO A 166 -16.22 49.55 -32.50
N PRO A 167 -15.89 50.78 -32.85
CA PRO A 167 -15.91 51.89 -31.91
C PRO A 167 -17.28 52.00 -31.27
N LYS A 168 -17.35 52.06 -29.96
CA LYS A 168 -18.59 52.27 -29.21
C LYS A 168 -19.20 53.60 -29.65
N ARG A 169 -20.37 53.57 -30.32
CA ARG A 169 -21.12 54.74 -30.62
C ARG A 169 -21.51 55.44 -29.33
N PRO A 170 -21.21 56.77 -29.13
CA PRO A 170 -21.67 57.48 -27.96
C PRO A 170 -23.19 57.52 -28.01
N MET A 171 -23.89 56.99 -27.02
CA MET A 171 -25.32 57.23 -26.83
C MET A 171 -25.48 58.61 -26.26
N GLY A 172 -25.56 59.57 -27.16
CA GLY A 172 -25.95 60.96 -26.85
C GLY A 172 -27.46 61.07 -26.94
N PHE A 173 -28.10 61.38 -25.85
CA PHE A 173 -29.50 61.92 -25.85
C PHE A 173 -29.44 63.30 -26.41
N VAL A 174 -30.04 63.53 -27.59
CA VAL A 174 -30.28 64.87 -28.11
C VAL A 174 -31.61 65.30 -27.53
N ALA A 175 -31.59 66.29 -26.64
CA ALA A 175 -32.79 66.94 -26.15
C ALA A 175 -33.42 67.78 -27.26
N PRO A 176 -34.76 67.76 -27.45
CA PRO A 176 -35.40 68.62 -28.45
C PRO A 176 -35.37 70.09 -28.00
N GLU A 177 -34.88 70.99 -28.89
CA GLU A 177 -35.01 72.43 -28.72
C GLU A 177 -36.48 72.82 -28.87
N ASN A 178 -37.05 73.49 -27.85
CA ASN A 178 -38.33 74.14 -27.87
C ASN A 178 -38.19 75.46 -28.60
N LYS A 179 -39.07 75.66 -29.60
CA LYS A 179 -39.50 76.94 -30.12
C LYS A 179 -40.86 77.27 -29.56
#